data_19a8b756429e0f23d9ab0efd50257321
#
_entry.id   19a8b756429e0f23d9ab0efd50257321
#
_cell.length_a   1.000
_cell.length_b   1.000
_cell.length_c   1.000
_cell.angle_alpha   90.00
_cell.angle_beta   90.00
_cell.angle_gamma   90.00
#
_symmetry.space_group_name_H-M   'P 1'
#
loop_
_entity.id
_entity.type
_entity.pdbx_description
1 polymer ?
#
loop_
_entity_poly.entity_id
_entity_poly.type
_entity_poly.pdbx_seq_one_letter_code
_entity_poly.pdbx_strand_id
1 'polypeptide(L)'
;MHRQFFRLSASGLTPAAWEPPVDVFEDEREFIVVVALPGVPIERIEINYESDMLVVRADRGISFAGSSRTLHRLEIPYGAFERRIQVPNARLEAGTSEHVDGCLILRLRKTSRS
;
A
#
# COMPACT_ATOMS: atom_id res chain seq x y z
N MET A 1 -17.19 -8.45 -13.84
CA MET A 1 -16.55 -8.22 -14.03
C MET A 1 -15.83 -8.07 -13.88
N HIS A 2 -15.97 -8.25 -13.36
CA HIS A 2 -14.97 -8.04 -13.30
C HIS A 2 -14.34 -7.99 -13.39
N ARG A 3 -14.46 -8.42 -13.52
CA ARG A 3 -13.64 -8.50 -13.90
C ARG A 3 -13.00 -8.53 -14.39
N GLN A 4 -13.20 -8.69 -14.55
CA GLN A 4 -12.43 -8.72 -15.13
C GLN A 4 -12.06 -8.72 -15.83
N PHE A 5 -12.34 -9.02 -16.06
CA PHE A 5 -11.84 -8.99 -16.60
C PHE A 5 -11.18 -9.07 -16.83
N PHE A 6 -11.15 -9.45 -16.95
CA PHE A 6 -10.48 -9.50 -17.15
C PHE A 6 -9.96 -10.09 -16.98
N ARG A 7 -10.01 -10.46 -16.95
CA ARG A 7 -9.52 -11.14 -16.98
C ARG A 7 -8.93 -11.71 -17.32
N LEU A 8 -8.78 -12.00 -17.45
CA LEU A 8 -8.13 -12.62 -17.68
C LEU A 8 -7.41 -13.21 -17.64
N SER A 9 -7.60 -13.43 -17.35
CA SER A 9 -6.76 -14.02 -17.29
C SER A 9 -6.10 -14.81 -17.33
N ALA A 10 -6.23 -14.63 -17.51
CA ALA A 10 -5.43 -15.56 -17.90
C ALA A 10 -5.04 -16.55 -17.00
N SER A 11 -5.13 -17.54 -17.34
CA SER A 11 -4.76 -18.70 -16.89
C SER A 11 -3.86 -18.74 -15.78
N GLY A 12 -4.33 -18.84 -14.61
CA GLY A 12 -3.51 -19.00 -13.46
C GLY A 12 -2.75 -17.75 -13.08
N LEU A 13 -2.97 -16.69 -13.80
CA LEU A 13 -2.31 -15.46 -13.46
C LEU A 13 -3.09 -14.76 -12.38
N THR A 14 -2.41 -14.32 -11.35
CA THR A 14 -3.06 -13.47 -10.39
C THR A 14 -3.12 -12.08 -10.97
N PRO A 15 -4.17 -11.34 -10.71
CA PRO A 15 -4.23 -9.96 -11.14
C PRO A 15 -3.05 -9.20 -10.55
N ALA A 16 -2.46 -8.36 -11.34
CA ALA A 16 -1.38 -7.53 -10.83
C ALA A 16 -1.94 -6.57 -9.81
N ALA A 17 -1.26 -6.43 -8.70
CA ALA A 17 -1.67 -5.47 -7.71
C ALA A 17 -1.25 -4.08 -8.18
N TRP A 18 -2.03 -3.08 -7.80
CA TRP A 18 -1.65 -1.72 -8.06
C TRP A 18 -0.48 -1.37 -7.16
N GLU A 19 0.44 -0.58 -7.66
CA GLU A 19 1.56 -0.12 -6.87
C GLU A 19 1.34 1.31 -6.49
N PRO A 20 1.01 1.58 -5.23
CA PRO A 20 0.80 2.97 -4.82
C PRO A 20 2.12 3.72 -4.81
N PRO A 21 2.11 4.99 -5.19
CA PRO A 21 3.33 5.78 -5.15
C PRO A 21 3.80 6.01 -3.72
N VAL A 22 5.11 6.12 -3.55
CA VAL A 22 5.69 6.34 -2.24
C VAL A 22 6.73 7.45 -2.29
N ASP A 23 6.87 8.15 -1.18
CA ASP A 23 7.97 9.06 -0.95
C ASP A 23 8.75 8.51 0.23
N VAL A 24 10.06 8.62 0.16
CA VAL A 24 10.91 8.11 1.23
C VAL A 24 11.86 9.22 1.65
N PHE A 25 11.89 9.47 2.96
CA PHE A 25 12.74 10.50 3.54
C PHE A 25 13.63 9.87 4.60
N GLU A 26 14.75 10.47 4.83
CA GLU A 26 15.67 9.98 5.85
C GLU A 26 16.36 11.14 6.54
N ASP A 27 16.47 11.03 7.87
CA ASP A 27 17.32 11.96 8.60
C ASP A 27 18.19 11.11 9.52
N GLU A 28 18.83 11.72 10.49
CA GLU A 28 19.75 10.99 11.36
C GLU A 28 19.06 10.00 12.26
N ARG A 29 17.77 10.13 12.47
CA ARG A 29 17.04 9.31 13.42
C ARG A 29 16.12 8.28 12.81
N GLU A 30 15.60 8.56 11.63
CA GLU A 30 14.54 7.71 11.11
C GLU A 30 14.45 7.75 9.60
N PHE A 31 13.81 6.72 9.07
CA PHE A 31 13.31 6.72 7.71
C PHE A 31 11.81 6.95 7.79
N ILE A 32 11.30 7.79 6.91
CA ILE A 32 9.87 8.05 6.85
C ILE A 32 9.40 7.65 5.47
N VAL A 33 8.44 6.76 5.41
CA VAL A 33 7.87 6.29 4.15
C VAL A 33 6.43 6.75 4.09
N VAL A 34 6.09 7.46 3.04
CA VAL A 34 4.74 7.96 2.83
C VAL A 34 4.16 7.20 1.65
N VAL A 35 3.06 6.50 1.86
CA VAL A 35 2.42 5.69 0.82
C VAL A 35 1.06 6.29 0.52
N ALA A 36 0.82 6.61 -0.74
CA ALA A 36 -0.47 7.19 -1.12
C ALA A 36 -1.50 6.09 -1.23
N LEU A 37 -2.49 6.11 -0.33
CA LEU A 37 -3.55 5.11 -0.31
C LEU A 37 -4.90 5.79 -0.11
N PRO A 38 -5.27 6.68 -1.02
CA PRO A 38 -6.53 7.39 -0.86
C PRO A 38 -7.71 6.44 -0.97
N GLY A 39 -8.66 6.62 -0.09
CA GLY A 39 -9.86 5.81 -0.12
C GLY A 39 -9.72 4.43 0.47
N VAL A 40 -8.58 4.12 1.08
CA VAL A 40 -8.37 2.81 1.70
C VAL A 40 -8.54 2.93 3.20
N PRO A 41 -9.47 2.20 3.79
CA PRO A 41 -9.64 2.23 5.25
C PRO A 41 -8.42 1.62 5.92
N ILE A 42 -8.08 2.14 7.09
CA ILE A 42 -6.89 1.68 7.78
C ILE A 42 -7.00 0.20 8.14
N GLU A 43 -8.20 -0.31 8.32
CA GLU A 43 -8.40 -1.72 8.65
C GLU A 43 -8.03 -2.65 7.51
N ARG A 44 -7.88 -2.10 6.31
CA ARG A 44 -7.53 -2.90 5.15
C ARG A 44 -6.09 -2.70 4.71
N ILE A 45 -5.27 -2.15 5.60
CA ILE A 45 -3.85 -1.94 5.31
C ILE A 45 -3.05 -2.89 6.17
N GLU A 46 -2.15 -3.61 5.54
CA GLU A 46 -1.29 -4.57 6.19
C GLU A 46 0.16 -4.16 5.94
N ILE A 47 0.96 -4.13 6.98
CA ILE A 47 2.34 -3.68 6.89
C ILE A 47 3.23 -4.76 7.46
N ASN A 48 4.24 -5.16 6.70
CA ASN A 48 5.24 -6.09 7.16
C ASN A 48 6.63 -5.54 6.91
N TYR A 49 7.51 -5.73 7.85
CA TYR A 49 8.89 -5.30 7.70
C TYR A 49 9.77 -6.46 8.10
N GLU A 50 10.53 -6.96 7.15
CA GLU A 50 11.34 -8.12 7.39
C GLU A 50 12.50 -8.13 6.43
N SER A 51 13.69 -8.39 6.93
CA SER A 51 14.89 -8.51 6.09
C SER A 51 15.08 -7.28 5.21
N ASP A 52 14.95 -6.12 5.82
CA ASP A 52 15.15 -4.84 5.12
C ASP A 52 14.16 -4.57 4.01
N MET A 53 13.08 -5.32 3.98
CA MET A 53 12.03 -5.12 2.99
C MET A 53 10.75 -4.72 3.72
N LEU A 54 10.24 -3.57 3.34
CA LEU A 54 8.97 -3.09 3.86
C LEU A 54 7.91 -3.41 2.83
N VAL A 55 6.89 -4.14 3.23
CA VAL A 55 5.82 -4.52 2.31
C VAL A 55 4.52 -3.94 2.84
N VAL A 56 3.85 -3.18 1.99
CA VAL A 56 2.56 -2.60 2.32
C VAL A 56 1.54 -3.21 1.38
N ARG A 57 0.51 -3.81 1.95
CA ARG A 57 -0.59 -4.37 1.20
C ARG A 57 -1.87 -3.72 1.64
N ALA A 58 -2.75 -3.48 0.71
CA ALA A 58 -4.01 -2.83 1.02
C ALA A 58 -5.05 -3.28 0.02
N ASP A 59 -6.29 -3.03 0.34
CA ASP A 59 -7.37 -3.39 -0.55
C ASP A 59 -8.40 -2.26 -0.54
N ARG A 60 -8.74 -1.78 -1.71
CA ARG A 60 -9.74 -0.73 -1.84
C ARG A 60 -10.96 -1.28 -2.55
N GLY A 61 -12.10 -1.23 -1.88
CA GLY A 61 -13.34 -1.66 -2.49
C GLY A 61 -13.89 -0.60 -3.44
N ILE A 62 -14.83 -1.01 -4.24
CA ILE A 62 -15.50 -0.12 -5.17
C ILE A 62 -16.64 0.58 -4.43
N SER A 63 -16.65 1.91 -4.51
CA SER A 63 -17.74 2.68 -3.90
C SER A 63 -19.04 2.36 -4.60
N PHE A 64 -20.13 2.31 -3.83
CA PHE A 64 -21.46 2.07 -4.37
C PHE A 64 -21.60 0.71 -5.05
N ALA A 65 -20.70 -0.24 -4.75
CA ALA A 65 -20.83 -1.58 -5.29
C ALA A 65 -22.12 -2.21 -4.74
N GLY A 66 -22.79 -2.97 -5.57
CA GLY A 66 -24.02 -3.63 -5.16
C GLY A 66 -25.26 -2.75 -5.19
N SER A 67 -25.13 -1.50 -5.60
CA SER A 67 -26.28 -0.61 -5.69
C SER A 67 -26.95 -0.82 -7.03
N SER A 68 -28.12 -0.19 -7.19
CA SER A 68 -28.84 -0.27 -8.45
C SER A 68 -28.36 0.77 -9.45
N ARG A 69 -27.28 1.45 -9.15
CA ARG A 69 -26.77 2.49 -10.04
C ARG A 69 -26.08 1.90 -11.24
N THR A 70 -26.17 2.59 -12.34
CA THR A 70 -25.45 2.20 -13.55
C THR A 70 -24.03 2.76 -13.46
N LEU A 71 -23.06 1.91 -13.68
CA LEU A 71 -21.67 2.32 -13.68
C LEU A 71 -21.33 2.89 -15.04
N HIS A 72 -20.89 4.15 -15.08
CA HIS A 72 -20.49 4.78 -16.32
C HIS A 72 -18.98 4.81 -16.47
N ARG A 73 -18.25 4.95 -15.41
CA ARG A 73 -16.81 5.07 -15.49
C ARG A 73 -16.16 4.59 -14.19
N LEU A 74 -15.12 3.80 -14.31
CA LEU A 74 -14.42 3.25 -13.17
C LEU A 74 -12.92 3.42 -13.43
N GLU A 75 -12.37 4.54 -12.98
CA GLU A 75 -10.98 4.87 -13.25
C GLU A 75 -10.09 4.88 -12.03
N ILE A 76 -10.67 5.04 -10.85
CA ILE A 76 -9.86 5.06 -9.64
C ILE A 76 -9.45 3.63 -9.34
N PRO A 77 -8.15 3.38 -9.13
CA PRO A 77 -7.70 2.01 -8.89
C PRO A 77 -8.40 1.39 -7.70
N TYR A 78 -8.78 0.14 -7.83
CA TYR A 78 -9.45 -0.60 -6.78
C TYR A 78 -8.85 -2.01 -6.73
N GLY A 79 -9.22 -2.75 -5.68
CA GLY A 79 -8.71 -4.10 -5.51
C GLY A 79 -7.42 -4.08 -4.73
N ALA A 80 -6.55 -4.99 -5.03
CA ALA A 80 -5.32 -5.19 -4.27
C ALA A 80 -4.26 -4.16 -4.63
N PHE A 81 -3.66 -3.60 -3.59
CA PHE A 81 -2.52 -2.71 -3.74
C PHE A 81 -1.36 -3.36 -3.02
N GLU A 82 -0.20 -3.31 -3.62
CA GLU A 82 0.99 -3.84 -2.94
C GLU A 82 2.20 -3.03 -3.35
N ARG A 83 3.00 -2.64 -2.38
CA ARG A 83 4.24 -1.95 -2.63
C ARG A 83 5.33 -2.56 -1.77
N ARG A 84 6.43 -2.91 -2.41
CA ARG A 84 7.61 -3.41 -1.72
C ARG A 84 8.66 -2.32 -1.77
N ILE A 85 9.18 -1.97 -0.61
CA ILE A 85 10.14 -0.89 -0.51
C ILE A 85 11.37 -1.44 0.18
N GLN A 86 12.46 -1.47 -0.57
CA GLN A 86 13.73 -1.87 0.00
C GLN A 86 14.24 -0.71 0.83
N VAL A 87 14.46 -0.94 2.10
CA VAL A 87 15.03 0.11 2.93
C VAL A 87 16.51 -0.16 3.07
N PRO A 88 17.31 0.88 3.31
CA PRO A 88 18.76 0.69 3.37
C PRO A 88 19.15 -0.26 4.47
N ASN A 89 20.32 -0.85 4.29
CA ASN A 89 20.85 -1.76 5.27
C ASN A 89 21.30 -1.02 6.50
N ALA A 90 20.36 -0.67 7.33
CA ALA A 90 20.62 0.02 8.57
C ALA A 90 19.82 -0.72 9.63
N ARG A 91 20.21 -0.51 10.86
CA ARG A 91 19.45 -1.12 11.94
C ARG A 91 18.25 -0.26 12.21
N LEU A 92 17.13 -0.77 11.82
CA LEU A 92 15.86 -0.06 11.96
C LEU A 92 14.91 -0.88 12.80
N GLU A 93 14.06 -0.18 13.49
CA GLU A 93 12.96 -0.83 14.19
C GLU A 93 11.68 -0.10 13.86
N ALA A 94 10.58 -0.80 13.92
CA ALA A 94 9.30 -0.22 13.61
C ALA A 94 8.99 0.87 14.64
N GLY A 95 8.59 2.00 14.17
CA GLY A 95 8.15 3.09 15.03
C GLY A 95 6.65 3.18 14.98
N THR A 96 6.13 4.22 14.39
CA THR A 96 4.69 4.46 14.37
C THR A 96 4.17 4.43 12.95
N SER A 97 2.87 4.25 12.83
CA SER A 97 2.20 4.42 11.56
C SER A 97 1.00 5.31 11.77
N GLU A 98 0.73 6.16 10.81
CA GLU A 98 -0.40 7.07 10.85
C GLU A 98 -1.06 7.11 9.50
N HIS A 99 -2.34 7.43 9.48
CA HIS A 99 -3.06 7.58 8.23
C HIS A 99 -3.56 9.02 8.18
N VAL A 100 -2.95 9.83 7.33
CA VAL A 100 -3.19 11.25 7.29
C VAL A 100 -3.39 11.70 5.85
N ASP A 101 -4.48 12.42 5.59
CA ASP A 101 -4.73 13.00 4.28
C ASP A 101 -4.62 11.99 3.14
N GLY A 102 -5.15 10.79 3.36
CA GLY A 102 -5.12 9.76 2.34
C GLY A 102 -3.78 9.06 2.18
N CYS A 103 -2.84 9.32 3.07
CA CYS A 103 -1.53 8.69 2.99
C CYS A 103 -1.24 7.92 4.26
N LEU A 104 -0.53 6.83 4.09
CA LEU A 104 -0.01 6.06 5.21
C LEU A 104 1.41 6.55 5.46
N ILE A 105 1.69 6.95 6.68
CA ILE A 105 3.01 7.44 7.05
C ILE A 105 3.63 6.44 8.00
N LEU A 106 4.76 5.88 7.58
CA LEU A 106 5.47 4.87 8.37
C LEU A 106 6.79 5.44 8.82
N ARG A 107 7.09 5.32 10.11
CA ARG A 107 8.35 5.79 10.65
C ARG A 107 9.14 4.58 11.13
N LEU A 108 10.34 4.43 10.59
CA LEU A 108 11.26 3.37 10.97
C LEU A 108 12.43 4.03 11.66
N ARG A 109 12.60 3.75 12.94
CA ARG A 109 13.59 4.44 13.73
C ARG A 109 14.92 3.73 13.63
N LYS A 110 15.98 4.51 13.48
CA LYS A 110 17.33 3.95 13.48
C LYS A 110 17.73 3.62 14.90
N THR A 111 18.27 2.43 15.09
CA THR A 111 18.76 2.05 16.41
C THR A 111 20.21 2.48 16.52
N SER A 112 20.57 2.85 17.71
CA SER A 112 21.92 3.33 17.89
C SER A 112 22.90 2.23 18.14
N ARG A 113 22.67 1.09 18.09
CA ARG A 113 23.51 0.16 18.43
C ARG A 113 24.36 -0.19 17.66
N SER A 114 24.97 -0.30 17.72
CA SER A 114 26.04 -0.56 16.85
C SER A 114 26.65 -1.88 17.05
#